data_971a59f96911649d01e99a0417f2f829
#
_entry.id   971a59f96911649d01e99a0417f2f829
#
_cell.length_a   1.000
_cell.length_b   1.000
_cell.length_c   1.000
_cell.angle_alpha   90.00
_cell.angle_beta   90.00
_cell.angle_gamma   90.00
#
_symmetry.space_group_name_H-M   'P 1'
#
loop_
_entity.id
_entity.type
_entity.pdbx_description
1 polymer ?
#
loop_
_entity_poly.entity_id
_entity_poly.type
_entity_poly.pdbx_seq_one_letter_code
_entity_poly.pdbx_strand_id
1 'polypeptide(L)'
;IPLGDWPELRGPQRDGMSREAGLPEKLDLTGSLLWRAPFGGRSTPIVVGNRVCAQNPAGHGADLQERVMCLDANTGKVAWEYRFNNFQSDVPPHRLAWSSPSADPATGNIYALGSGAMVVALSKDGKHLWHRSIGEEFAAFTTHGGRTMSPVIDGDLVIINAAVSNWGEHSGRAIRYIALNKTSGDVVYVANPGGRPY
;
A
#
# COMPACT_ATOMS: atom_id res chain seq x y z
N ILE A 1 -11.19 -16.50 0.30
CA ILE A 1 -9.78 -16.20 -0.05
C ILE A 1 -9.06 -17.54 -0.03
N PRO A 2 -8.31 -17.91 -1.08
CA PRO A 2 -7.53 -19.13 -1.11
C PRO A 2 -6.56 -19.23 0.08
N LEU A 3 -6.25 -20.45 0.52
CA LEU A 3 -5.18 -20.70 1.48
C LEU A 3 -3.85 -20.21 0.87
N GLY A 4 -3.02 -19.56 1.67
CA GLY A 4 -1.76 -18.96 1.25
C GLY A 4 -1.88 -17.50 0.81
N ASP A 5 -3.07 -17.01 0.48
CA ASP A 5 -3.25 -15.61 0.15
C ASP A 5 -3.25 -14.73 1.40
N TRP A 6 -2.50 -13.62 1.31
CA TRP A 6 -2.40 -12.58 2.34
C TRP A 6 -2.60 -11.20 1.67
N PRO A 7 -3.84 -10.84 1.28
CA PRO A 7 -4.10 -9.77 0.35
C PRO A 7 -3.96 -8.36 0.93
N GLU A 8 -3.82 -8.20 2.23
CA GLU A 8 -3.68 -6.91 2.90
C GLU A 8 -2.82 -7.01 4.18
N LEU A 9 -2.43 -5.87 4.75
CA LEU A 9 -1.48 -5.77 5.86
C LEU A 9 -1.74 -6.73 7.02
N ARG A 10 -3.01 -6.96 7.39
CA ARG A 10 -3.39 -7.85 8.49
C ARG A 10 -4.01 -9.16 8.03
N GLY A 11 -3.82 -9.51 6.77
CA GLY A 11 -4.27 -10.77 6.20
C GLY A 11 -5.77 -10.82 5.89
N PRO A 12 -6.25 -11.99 5.47
CA PRO A 12 -7.58 -12.14 4.89
C PRO A 12 -8.73 -11.89 5.88
N GLN A 13 -8.52 -12.07 7.17
CA GLN A 13 -9.49 -11.80 8.22
C GLN A 13 -9.23 -10.50 8.97
N ARG A 14 -8.20 -9.74 8.61
CA ARG A 14 -7.78 -8.48 9.25
C ARG A 14 -7.40 -8.60 10.73
N ASP A 15 -7.18 -9.81 11.20
CA ASP A 15 -6.81 -10.11 12.60
C ASP A 15 -5.31 -10.36 12.80
N GLY A 16 -4.54 -10.49 11.70
CA GLY A 16 -3.11 -10.77 11.72
C GLY A 16 -2.78 -12.24 11.97
N MET A 17 -3.76 -13.13 11.87
CA MET A 17 -3.59 -14.56 12.10
C MET A 17 -3.70 -15.36 10.80
N SER A 18 -2.77 -16.29 10.59
CA SER A 18 -2.89 -17.31 9.55
C SER A 18 -3.71 -18.48 10.05
N ARG A 19 -4.56 -19.02 9.19
CA ARG A 19 -5.32 -20.25 9.43
C ARG A 19 -4.63 -21.47 8.83
N GLU A 20 -3.43 -21.31 8.31
CA GLU A 20 -2.65 -22.40 7.77
C GLU A 20 -2.13 -23.31 8.87
N ALA A 21 -2.11 -24.61 8.57
CA ALA A 21 -1.57 -25.65 9.45
C ALA A 21 -0.28 -26.23 8.86
N GLY A 22 0.52 -26.87 9.71
CA GLY A 22 1.75 -27.53 9.24
C GLY A 22 2.89 -26.57 8.91
N LEU A 23 2.86 -25.35 9.48
CA LEU A 23 3.96 -24.42 9.32
C LEU A 23 5.25 -25.00 9.95
N PRO A 24 6.43 -24.76 9.36
CA PRO A 24 7.68 -25.24 9.91
C PRO A 24 7.98 -24.58 11.27
N GLU A 25 8.36 -25.41 12.25
CA GLU A 25 8.75 -24.90 13.58
C GLU A 25 10.08 -24.12 13.55
N LYS A 26 10.91 -24.39 12.55
CA LYS A 26 12.19 -23.71 12.33
C LYS A 26 12.34 -23.30 10.88
N LEU A 27 12.73 -22.05 10.68
CA LEU A 27 13.15 -21.55 9.37
C LEU A 27 14.69 -21.59 9.30
N ASP A 28 15.21 -22.36 8.38
CA ASP A 28 16.63 -22.43 8.07
C ASP A 28 16.91 -21.73 6.74
N LEU A 29 17.79 -20.73 6.78
CA LEU A 29 18.17 -19.96 5.60
C LEU A 29 18.89 -20.79 4.54
N THR A 30 19.43 -21.96 4.90
CA THR A 30 20.12 -22.86 3.97
C THR A 30 19.18 -23.88 3.31
N GLY A 31 18.14 -24.32 4.02
CA GLY A 31 17.22 -25.35 3.56
C GLY A 31 15.80 -24.87 3.24
N SER A 32 15.35 -23.79 3.90
CA SER A 32 13.98 -23.29 3.76
C SER A 32 13.86 -22.05 2.86
N LEU A 33 14.98 -21.42 2.50
CA LEU A 33 15.00 -20.24 1.66
C LEU A 33 14.86 -20.60 0.18
N LEU A 34 13.72 -20.27 -0.42
CA LEU A 34 13.52 -20.49 -1.86
C LEU A 34 14.25 -19.43 -2.69
N TRP A 35 14.15 -18.17 -2.30
CA TRP A 35 14.77 -17.04 -2.99
C TRP A 35 14.92 -15.84 -2.07
N ARG A 36 15.76 -14.90 -2.48
CA ARG A 36 15.94 -13.60 -1.82
C ARG A 36 15.96 -12.51 -2.88
N ALA A 37 15.03 -11.54 -2.75
CA ALA A 37 14.98 -10.38 -3.63
C ALA A 37 15.91 -9.26 -3.11
N PRO A 38 16.63 -8.54 -3.99
CA PRO A 38 17.54 -7.46 -3.61
C PRO A 38 16.80 -6.13 -3.37
N PHE A 39 15.54 -6.18 -2.98
CA PHE A 39 14.69 -5.02 -2.78
C PHE A 39 14.27 -4.92 -1.31
N GLY A 40 14.37 -3.73 -0.75
CA GLY A 40 13.98 -3.44 0.61
C GLY A 40 12.97 -2.31 0.67
N GLY A 41 12.29 -2.18 1.80
CA GLY A 41 11.31 -1.14 2.07
C GLY A 41 10.71 -1.29 3.46
N ARG A 42 9.72 -0.46 3.75
CA ARG A 42 8.95 -0.49 5.00
C ARG A 42 7.57 -1.12 4.85
N SER A 43 7.15 -1.30 3.61
CA SER A 43 5.90 -1.97 3.26
C SER A 43 5.95 -3.44 3.66
N THR A 44 4.87 -3.94 4.21
CA THR A 44 4.66 -5.38 4.37
C THR A 44 4.26 -5.98 3.04
N PRO A 45 4.90 -7.06 2.60
CA PRO A 45 4.47 -7.76 1.40
C PRO A 45 3.06 -8.34 1.55
N ILE A 46 2.31 -8.34 0.46
CA ILE A 46 1.05 -9.08 0.34
C ILE A 46 1.23 -10.26 -0.61
N VAL A 47 0.41 -11.28 -0.44
CA VAL A 47 0.41 -12.47 -1.29
C VAL A 47 -0.97 -12.62 -1.92
N VAL A 48 -1.02 -12.74 -3.23
CA VAL A 48 -2.26 -12.98 -3.97
C VAL A 48 -1.97 -13.90 -5.15
N GLY A 49 -2.58 -15.07 -5.16
CA GLY A 49 -2.28 -16.12 -6.12
C GLY A 49 -0.78 -16.45 -6.16
N ASN A 50 -0.19 -16.43 -7.34
CA ASN A 50 1.24 -16.67 -7.53
C ASN A 50 2.10 -15.39 -7.50
N ARG A 51 1.71 -14.39 -6.70
CA ARG A 51 2.41 -13.10 -6.63
C ARG A 51 2.69 -12.70 -5.19
N VAL A 52 3.90 -12.20 -4.96
CA VAL A 52 4.29 -11.48 -3.74
C VAL A 52 4.49 -10.02 -4.14
N CYS A 53 3.63 -9.14 -3.63
CA CYS A 53 3.65 -7.72 -4.01
C CYS A 53 4.01 -6.84 -2.82
N ALA A 54 4.81 -5.82 -3.07
CA ALA A 54 5.24 -4.86 -2.06
C ALA A 54 5.37 -3.46 -2.67
N GLN A 55 5.38 -2.47 -1.80
CA GLN A 55 5.69 -1.10 -2.16
C GLN A 55 7.08 -0.74 -1.61
N ASN A 56 7.90 -0.10 -2.42
CA ASN A 56 9.23 0.31 -2.00
C ASN A 56 9.74 1.54 -2.78
N PRO A 57 10.75 2.26 -2.26
CA PRO A 57 11.37 3.34 -3.01
C PRO A 57 12.18 2.79 -4.19
N ALA A 58 12.27 3.57 -5.27
CA ALA A 58 13.08 3.28 -6.44
C ALA A 58 13.76 4.55 -6.96
N GLY A 59 15.00 4.43 -7.43
CA GLY A 59 15.80 5.57 -7.87
C GLY A 59 16.49 6.31 -6.72
N HIS A 60 17.17 7.37 -7.05
CA HIS A 60 17.95 8.21 -6.13
C HIS A 60 17.89 9.68 -6.52
N GLY A 61 18.01 10.58 -5.56
CA GLY A 61 18.03 12.02 -5.82
C GLY A 61 16.77 12.48 -6.55
N ALA A 62 16.94 13.14 -7.69
CA ALA A 62 15.84 13.65 -8.49
C ALA A 62 14.97 12.56 -9.15
N ASP A 63 15.50 11.35 -9.30
CA ASP A 63 14.80 10.21 -9.90
C ASP A 63 14.11 9.32 -8.84
N LEU A 64 14.09 9.78 -7.59
CA LEU A 64 13.48 9.02 -6.50
C LEU A 64 11.96 8.97 -6.66
N GLN A 65 11.44 7.76 -6.74
CA GLN A 65 10.01 7.47 -6.92
C GLN A 65 9.54 6.43 -5.91
N GLU A 66 8.26 6.32 -5.75
CA GLU A 66 7.62 5.16 -5.13
C GLU A 66 7.31 4.11 -6.19
N ARG A 67 7.42 2.86 -5.80
CA ARG A 67 7.21 1.73 -6.70
C ARG A 67 6.34 0.67 -6.05
N VAL A 68 5.33 0.22 -6.76
CA VAL A 68 4.64 -1.05 -6.48
C VAL A 68 5.28 -2.10 -7.38
N MET A 69 5.69 -3.21 -6.80
CA MET A 69 6.25 -4.33 -7.56
C MET A 69 5.66 -5.65 -7.10
N CYS A 70 5.47 -6.55 -8.05
CA CYS A 70 5.08 -7.93 -7.78
C CYS A 70 6.12 -8.89 -8.32
N LEU A 71 6.45 -9.86 -7.49
CA LEU A 71 7.38 -10.93 -7.78
C LEU A 71 6.61 -12.24 -8.00
N ASP A 72 7.13 -13.11 -8.82
CA ASP A 72 6.68 -14.49 -8.89
C ASP A 72 6.98 -15.19 -7.56
N ALA A 73 5.99 -15.78 -6.92
CA ALA A 73 6.10 -16.34 -5.58
C ALA A 73 7.07 -17.54 -5.51
N ASN A 74 7.24 -18.29 -6.60
CA ASN A 74 8.12 -19.45 -6.63
C ASN A 74 9.58 -19.10 -6.92
N THR A 75 9.82 -18.07 -7.72
CA THR A 75 11.15 -17.76 -8.25
C THR A 75 11.77 -16.47 -7.72
N GLY A 76 10.97 -15.59 -7.10
CA GLY A 76 11.39 -14.26 -6.69
C GLY A 76 11.71 -13.29 -7.83
N LYS A 77 11.48 -13.70 -9.08
CA LYS A 77 11.69 -12.81 -10.24
C LYS A 77 10.62 -11.76 -10.32
N VAL A 78 11.03 -10.54 -10.71
CA VAL A 78 10.08 -9.44 -10.94
C VAL A 78 9.14 -9.84 -12.08
N ALA A 79 7.84 -9.90 -11.76
CA ALA A 79 6.80 -10.11 -12.74
C ALA A 79 6.42 -8.79 -13.42
N TRP A 80 6.28 -7.73 -12.62
CA TRP A 80 6.06 -6.38 -13.09
C TRP A 80 6.38 -5.35 -12.00
N GLU A 81 6.56 -4.09 -12.39
CA GLU A 81 6.64 -2.94 -11.50
C GLU A 81 5.91 -1.74 -12.10
N TYR A 82 5.38 -0.90 -11.23
CA TYR A 82 4.79 0.38 -11.57
C TYR A 82 5.38 1.46 -10.68
N ARG A 83 5.84 2.57 -11.27
CA ARG A 83 6.46 3.69 -10.55
C ARG A 83 5.61 4.93 -10.65
N PHE A 84 5.59 5.72 -9.58
CA PHE A 84 4.93 7.01 -9.55
C PHE A 84 5.73 8.00 -8.69
N ASN A 85 5.55 9.28 -9.01
CA ASN A 85 6.31 10.34 -8.35
C ASN A 85 5.75 10.64 -6.96
N ASN A 86 6.63 11.10 -6.08
CA ASN A 86 6.29 11.66 -4.79
C ASN A 86 6.74 13.12 -4.74
N PHE A 87 5.80 14.03 -4.52
CA PHE A 87 6.05 15.47 -4.50
C PHE A 87 6.21 16.05 -3.09
N GLN A 88 6.27 15.22 -2.07
CA GLN A 88 6.46 15.70 -0.71
C GLN A 88 7.92 15.95 -0.38
N SER A 89 8.21 17.19 0.05
CA SER A 89 9.56 17.63 0.37
C SER A 89 10.02 17.22 1.78
N ASP A 90 9.12 16.89 2.71
CA ASP A 90 9.48 16.59 4.10
C ASP A 90 9.57 15.09 4.42
N VAL A 91 9.39 14.25 3.41
CA VAL A 91 9.49 12.80 3.56
C VAL A 91 10.91 12.34 3.29
N PRO A 92 11.66 11.89 4.30
CA PRO A 92 12.99 11.36 4.05
C PRO A 92 12.96 10.17 3.09
N PRO A 93 13.94 10.02 2.20
CA PRO A 93 13.97 8.96 1.19
C PRO A 93 13.73 7.54 1.74
N HIS A 94 14.27 7.27 2.93
CA HIS A 94 14.12 5.97 3.58
C HIS A 94 12.72 5.74 4.18
N ARG A 95 11.82 6.72 4.11
CA ARG A 95 10.43 6.61 4.57
C ARG A 95 9.41 6.59 3.43
N LEU A 96 9.86 6.71 2.20
CA LEU A 96 8.97 6.51 1.06
C LEU A 96 8.41 5.09 1.03
N ALA A 97 7.24 4.94 0.45
CA ALA A 97 6.56 3.66 0.30
C ALA A 97 6.36 2.93 1.64
N TRP A 98 5.86 3.66 2.63
CA TRP A 98 5.61 3.11 3.97
C TRP A 98 4.39 2.19 4.01
N SER A 99 3.35 2.56 3.28
CA SER A 99 2.09 1.81 3.21
C SER A 99 2.31 0.45 2.54
N SER A 100 1.54 -0.53 2.97
CA SER A 100 1.46 -1.81 2.25
C SER A 100 0.38 -1.72 1.19
N PRO A 101 0.60 -2.28 -0.01
CA PRO A 101 -0.47 -2.39 -0.97
C PRO A 101 -1.56 -3.34 -0.46
N SER A 102 -2.75 -3.27 -1.06
CA SER A 102 -3.82 -4.21 -0.81
C SER A 102 -4.34 -4.77 -2.12
N ALA A 103 -4.68 -6.05 -2.15
CA ALA A 103 -5.21 -6.73 -3.32
C ALA A 103 -6.70 -7.04 -3.14
N ASP A 104 -7.48 -6.81 -4.18
CA ASP A 104 -8.85 -7.31 -4.25
C ASP A 104 -8.83 -8.82 -4.54
N PRO A 105 -9.27 -9.67 -3.62
CA PRO A 105 -9.23 -11.12 -3.81
C PRO A 105 -10.07 -11.61 -4.99
N ALA A 106 -11.08 -10.83 -5.41
CA ALA A 106 -11.97 -11.21 -6.50
C ALA A 106 -11.35 -10.99 -7.88
N THR A 107 -10.56 -9.92 -8.04
CA THR A 107 -10.00 -9.50 -9.35
C THR A 107 -8.49 -9.65 -9.43
N GLY A 108 -7.81 -9.70 -8.28
CA GLY A 108 -6.35 -9.61 -8.17
C GLY A 108 -5.80 -8.20 -8.41
N ASN A 109 -6.65 -7.19 -8.54
CA ASN A 109 -6.22 -5.81 -8.69
C ASN A 109 -5.56 -5.30 -7.42
N ILE A 110 -4.53 -4.49 -7.59
CA ILE A 110 -3.68 -3.97 -6.52
C ILE A 110 -3.95 -2.48 -6.33
N TYR A 111 -4.12 -2.07 -5.08
CA TYR A 111 -4.31 -0.68 -4.68
C TYR A 111 -3.19 -0.25 -3.74
N ALA A 112 -2.60 0.89 -4.02
CA ALA A 112 -1.49 1.41 -3.22
C ALA A 112 -1.69 2.90 -2.92
N LEU A 113 -1.28 3.31 -1.71
CA LEU A 113 -1.27 4.70 -1.28
C LEU A 113 0.18 5.14 -1.07
N GLY A 114 0.61 6.10 -1.85
CA GLY A 114 1.93 6.71 -1.75
C GLY A 114 2.05 7.72 -0.62
N SER A 115 3.27 7.98 -0.20
CA SER A 115 3.59 8.95 0.86
C SER A 115 3.16 10.38 0.53
N GLY A 116 3.06 10.72 -0.76
CA GLY A 116 2.51 11.98 -1.27
C GLY A 116 0.98 11.99 -1.41
N ALA A 117 0.28 11.06 -0.77
CA ALA A 117 -1.18 10.90 -0.87
C ALA A 117 -1.69 10.62 -2.30
N MET A 118 -0.85 10.01 -3.14
CA MET A 118 -1.27 9.46 -4.43
C MET A 118 -1.84 8.06 -4.22
N VAL A 119 -3.06 7.84 -4.66
CA VAL A 119 -3.68 6.50 -4.73
C VAL A 119 -3.55 5.98 -6.15
N VAL A 120 -3.06 4.77 -6.30
CA VAL A 120 -2.98 4.11 -7.60
C VAL A 120 -3.70 2.76 -7.56
N ALA A 121 -4.42 2.45 -8.62
CA ALA A 121 -5.01 1.14 -8.87
C ALA A 121 -4.36 0.50 -10.08
N LEU A 122 -3.94 -0.73 -9.91
CA LEU A 122 -3.22 -1.51 -10.91
C LEU A 122 -3.95 -2.83 -11.13
N SER A 123 -3.95 -3.33 -12.36
CA SER A 123 -4.44 -4.69 -12.60
C SER A 123 -3.48 -5.72 -11.98
N LYS A 124 -3.91 -6.96 -11.88
CA LYS A 124 -3.07 -8.10 -11.47
C LYS A 124 -1.78 -8.26 -12.30
N ASP A 125 -1.77 -7.70 -13.50
CA ASP A 125 -0.64 -7.74 -14.44
C ASP A 125 0.17 -6.43 -14.47
N GLY A 126 -0.09 -5.53 -13.51
CA GLY A 126 0.64 -4.27 -13.36
C GLY A 126 0.22 -3.14 -14.31
N LYS A 127 -0.88 -3.32 -15.05
CA LYS A 127 -1.40 -2.24 -15.91
C LYS A 127 -2.11 -1.20 -15.05
N HIS A 128 -1.82 0.07 -15.31
CA HIS A 128 -2.51 1.19 -14.68
C HIS A 128 -4.00 1.16 -15.02
N LEU A 129 -4.85 1.24 -13.99
CA LEU A 129 -6.30 1.33 -14.12
C LEU A 129 -6.77 2.76 -13.90
N TRP A 130 -6.45 3.32 -12.75
CA TRP A 130 -6.72 4.70 -12.40
C TRP A 130 -5.76 5.18 -11.30
N HIS A 131 -5.69 6.49 -11.10
CA HIS A 131 -5.02 7.10 -9.97
C HIS A 131 -5.76 8.35 -9.52
N ARG A 132 -5.53 8.78 -8.27
CA ARG A 132 -6.01 10.05 -7.71
C ARG A 132 -4.94 10.68 -6.83
N SER A 133 -4.77 11.97 -6.99
CA SER A 133 -3.95 12.77 -6.09
C SER A 133 -4.83 13.33 -4.96
N ILE A 134 -4.94 12.58 -3.88
CA ILE A 134 -5.72 13.00 -2.71
C ILE A 134 -5.10 14.25 -2.08
N GLY A 135 -3.80 14.42 -2.23
CA GLY A 135 -3.10 15.65 -1.81
C GLY A 135 -3.61 16.88 -2.52
N GLU A 136 -3.76 16.84 -3.83
CA GLU A 136 -4.25 17.97 -4.63
C GLU A 136 -5.77 18.18 -4.49
N GLU A 137 -6.53 17.09 -4.51
CA GLU A 137 -7.99 17.16 -4.50
C GLU A 137 -8.59 17.57 -3.14
N PHE A 138 -7.93 17.18 -2.04
CA PHE A 138 -8.45 17.37 -0.69
C PHE A 138 -7.52 18.18 0.22
N ALA A 139 -6.44 18.73 -0.33
CA ALA A 139 -5.37 19.36 0.45
C ALA A 139 -4.88 18.45 1.60
N ALA A 140 -4.83 17.16 1.32
CA ALA A 140 -4.50 16.14 2.29
C ALA A 140 -3.03 15.79 2.23
N PHE A 141 -2.46 15.55 3.40
CA PHE A 141 -1.12 14.99 3.53
C PHE A 141 -1.22 13.58 4.10
N THR A 142 -0.18 12.83 3.89
CA THR A 142 0.10 11.72 4.78
C THR A 142 0.64 12.28 6.09
N THR A 143 0.67 11.48 7.13
CA THR A 143 1.17 11.93 8.42
C THR A 143 2.64 12.38 8.35
N HIS A 144 3.08 13.17 9.31
CA HIS A 144 4.47 13.63 9.41
C HIS A 144 5.50 12.53 9.12
N GLY A 145 6.41 12.84 8.18
CA GLY A 145 7.50 11.95 7.79
C GLY A 145 7.05 10.72 6.98
N GLY A 146 5.95 10.80 6.23
CA GLY A 146 5.57 9.79 5.24
C GLY A 146 4.91 8.52 5.78
N ARG A 147 4.53 8.50 7.05
CA ARG A 147 3.77 7.37 7.61
C ARG A 147 2.39 7.33 7.00
N THR A 148 2.12 6.30 6.24
CA THR A 148 0.89 6.13 5.48
C THR A 148 0.16 4.90 5.95
N MET A 149 -1.15 4.99 6.00
CA MET A 149 -2.03 3.85 6.21
C MET A 149 -2.07 3.00 4.93
N SER A 150 -2.21 1.69 5.09
CA SER A 150 -2.49 0.81 3.95
C SER A 150 -3.95 0.95 3.51
N PRO A 151 -4.25 0.93 2.21
CA PRO A 151 -5.63 0.90 1.72
C PRO A 151 -6.39 -0.31 2.29
N VAL A 152 -7.67 -0.14 2.53
CA VAL A 152 -8.57 -1.21 2.95
C VAL A 152 -9.61 -1.42 1.85
N ILE A 153 -9.81 -2.67 1.43
CA ILE A 153 -10.82 -3.01 0.42
C ILE A 153 -12.05 -3.56 1.13
N ASP A 154 -13.18 -2.91 0.93
CA ASP A 154 -14.46 -3.33 1.52
C ASP A 154 -15.57 -3.30 0.46
N GLY A 155 -16.01 -4.48 0.04
CA GLY A 155 -16.95 -4.61 -1.06
C GLY A 155 -16.44 -3.97 -2.35
N ASP A 156 -17.11 -2.93 -2.81
CA ASP A 156 -16.74 -2.16 -4.01
C ASP A 156 -15.90 -0.92 -3.69
N LEU A 157 -15.44 -0.78 -2.46
CA LEU A 157 -14.72 0.39 -2.00
C LEU A 157 -13.23 0.11 -1.76
N VAL A 158 -12.41 1.11 -2.06
CA VAL A 158 -11.06 1.28 -1.54
C VAL A 158 -11.09 2.42 -0.54
N ILE A 159 -10.84 2.13 0.71
CA ILE A 159 -10.88 3.11 1.80
C ILE A 159 -9.46 3.48 2.19
N ILE A 160 -9.18 4.76 2.20
CA ILE A 160 -7.90 5.33 2.62
C ILE A 160 -8.10 6.36 3.72
N ASN A 161 -7.05 6.57 4.47
CA ASN A 161 -6.97 7.67 5.41
C ASN A 161 -6.18 8.82 4.79
N ALA A 162 -6.69 10.02 4.94
CA ALA A 162 -5.99 11.24 4.59
C ALA A 162 -5.98 12.18 5.81
N ALA A 163 -4.82 12.67 6.16
CA ALA A 163 -4.68 13.68 7.19
C ALA A 163 -4.57 15.06 6.53
N VAL A 164 -5.42 15.97 6.94
CA VAL A 164 -5.22 17.39 6.66
C VAL A 164 -4.59 17.95 7.92
N SER A 165 -3.29 18.14 7.94
CA SER A 165 -2.60 18.68 9.10
C SER A 165 -2.03 20.06 8.82
N ASN A 166 -2.43 21.02 9.64
CA ASN A 166 -1.65 22.20 9.92
C ASN A 166 -0.94 21.99 11.25
N TRP A 167 0.22 22.57 11.40
CA TRP A 167 0.98 22.54 12.65
C TRP A 167 0.45 23.58 13.64
N GLY A 168 0.49 23.25 14.94
CA GLY A 168 0.20 24.17 16.01
C GLY A 168 -1.29 24.38 16.30
N GLU A 169 -1.63 25.53 16.87
CA GLU A 169 -2.99 25.85 17.35
C GLU A 169 -4.03 25.93 16.23
N HIS A 170 -3.60 26.21 15.02
CA HIS A 170 -4.45 26.30 13.83
C HIS A 170 -4.68 24.97 13.13
N SER A 171 -4.10 23.87 13.65
CA SER A 171 -4.35 22.54 13.10
C SER A 171 -5.81 22.13 13.41
N GLY A 172 -6.68 22.26 12.44
CA GLY A 172 -8.02 21.69 12.53
C GLY A 172 -7.96 20.17 12.74
N ARG A 173 -8.96 19.61 13.40
CA ARG A 173 -9.14 18.16 13.48
C ARG A 173 -9.52 17.66 12.10
N ALA A 174 -8.66 16.91 11.46
CA ALA A 174 -8.91 16.56 10.08
C ALA A 174 -8.28 15.21 9.68
N ILE A 175 -8.61 14.18 10.42
CA ILE A 175 -8.50 12.83 9.88
C ILE A 175 -9.76 12.61 9.04
N ARG A 176 -9.56 12.32 7.76
CA ARG A 176 -10.63 11.96 6.84
C ARG A 176 -10.44 10.53 6.38
N TYR A 177 -11.51 9.77 6.32
CA TYR A 177 -11.55 8.54 5.55
C TYR A 177 -12.21 8.86 4.22
N ILE A 178 -11.55 8.51 3.14
CA ILE A 178 -12.05 8.71 1.79
C ILE A 178 -12.28 7.32 1.21
N ALA A 179 -13.52 7.06 0.83
CA ALA A 179 -13.91 5.83 0.15
C ALA A 179 -14.02 6.11 -1.34
N LEU A 180 -13.28 5.34 -2.11
CA LEU A 180 -13.24 5.39 -3.57
C LEU A 180 -13.90 4.14 -4.13
N ASN A 181 -14.59 4.28 -5.25
CA ASN A 181 -15.04 3.13 -6.02
C ASN A 181 -13.80 2.39 -6.55
N LYS A 182 -13.67 1.11 -6.25
CA LYS A 182 -12.48 0.33 -6.60
C LYS A 182 -12.25 0.18 -8.10
N THR A 183 -13.30 0.30 -8.91
CA THR A 183 -13.23 0.16 -10.37
C THR A 183 -12.91 1.46 -11.07
N SER A 184 -13.59 2.55 -10.70
CA SER A 184 -13.44 3.85 -11.38
C SER A 184 -12.50 4.83 -10.69
N GLY A 185 -12.24 4.64 -9.38
CA GLY A 185 -11.52 5.62 -8.56
C GLY A 185 -12.38 6.81 -8.12
N ASP A 186 -13.67 6.85 -8.44
CA ASP A 186 -14.54 7.94 -8.04
C ASP A 186 -14.76 7.98 -6.52
N VAL A 187 -14.82 9.18 -5.97
CA VAL A 187 -15.13 9.37 -4.57
C VAL A 187 -16.58 9.01 -4.30
N VAL A 188 -16.80 8.04 -3.42
CA VAL A 188 -18.14 7.60 -3.01
C VAL A 188 -18.60 8.37 -1.79
N TYR A 189 -17.73 8.49 -0.78
CA TYR A 189 -17.99 9.35 0.38
C TYR A 189 -16.69 9.79 1.05
N VAL A 190 -16.81 10.83 1.86
CA VAL A 190 -15.76 11.29 2.77
C VAL A 190 -16.34 11.28 4.18
N ALA A 191 -15.72 10.54 5.08
CA ALA A 191 -16.07 10.53 6.49
C ALA A 191 -15.06 11.34 7.30
N ASN A 192 -15.56 12.07 8.29
CA ASN A 192 -14.75 12.87 9.18
C ASN A 192 -14.98 12.41 10.64
N PRO A 193 -14.31 11.35 11.09
CA PRO A 193 -14.54 10.77 12.40
C PRO A 193 -14.09 11.68 13.57
N GLY A 194 -13.44 12.78 13.25
CA GLY A 194 -12.80 13.64 14.26
C GLY A 194 -11.48 13.02 14.74
N GLY A 195 -10.75 13.81 15.49
CA GLY A 195 -9.45 13.40 16.02
C GLY A 195 -8.29 14.22 15.45
N ARG A 196 -7.14 14.08 16.08
CA ARG A 196 -5.87 14.65 15.59
C ARG A 196 -5.00 13.51 15.14
N PRO A 197 -4.22 13.65 14.06
CA PRO A 197 -3.30 12.61 13.62
C PRO A 197 -2.18 12.36 14.65
N TYR A 198 -1.96 13.32 15.53
CA TYR A 198 -1.06 13.26 16.72
C TYR A 198 -1.48 14.33 17.74
#